data_fc5d8cc6ea946ccf73c74561d80a33ad
#
_entry.id   fc5d8cc6ea946ccf73c74561d80a33ad
#
_cell.length_a   1.000
_cell.length_b   1.000
_cell.length_c   1.000
_cell.angle_alpha   90.00
_cell.angle_beta   90.00
_cell.angle_gamma   90.00
#
_symmetry.space_group_name_H-M   'P 1'
#
loop_
_entity.id
_entity.type
_entity.pdbx_description
1 polymer ?
#
loop_
_entity_poly.entity_id
_entity_poly.type
_entity_poly.pdbx_seq_one_letter_code
_entity_poly.pdbx_strand_id
1 'polypeptide(L)'
;MNQNVILSGLHLELTDALKSVVHEKTERLFKHEDAIIRVRIELECSSRSTSHSNEFVAKGHLELKGATITISTASEDLYKSIDDLVNKLDRGLRRRSRLRKVKRRQSSLTDDRFAA
;
A
#
# COMPACT_ATOMS: atom_id res chain seq x y z
N MET A 1 11.23 14.14 3.13
CA MET A 1 10.96 13.23 2.02
C MET A 1 11.32 11.82 2.44
N ASN A 2 10.42 10.90 2.29
CA ASN A 2 10.64 9.56 2.78
C ASN A 2 11.47 8.73 1.79
N GLN A 3 12.64 8.30 2.21
CA GLN A 3 13.57 7.55 1.36
C GLN A 3 13.14 6.11 1.12
N ASN A 4 12.12 5.64 1.86
CA ASN A 4 11.67 4.26 1.79
C ASN A 4 10.52 4.05 0.82
N VAL A 5 10.28 5.00 -0.06
CA VAL A 5 9.27 4.89 -1.11
C VAL A 5 9.96 4.69 -2.45
N ILE A 6 9.67 3.58 -3.10
CA ILE A 6 10.20 3.26 -4.43
C ILE A 6 9.05 3.34 -5.42
N LEU A 7 9.21 4.17 -6.43
CA LEU A 7 8.19 4.39 -7.45
C LEU A 7 8.75 3.98 -8.80
N SER A 8 8.00 3.16 -9.52
CA SER A 8 8.36 2.76 -10.88
C SER A 8 7.16 2.91 -11.81
N GLY A 9 7.44 3.10 -13.09
CA GLY A 9 6.42 3.24 -14.12
C GLY A 9 6.69 2.33 -15.30
N LEU A 10 5.62 1.75 -15.84
CA LEU A 10 5.68 0.89 -17.02
C LEU A 10 4.72 1.48 -18.06
N HIS A 11 5.25 1.80 -19.24
CA HIS A 11 4.48 2.47 -20.29
C HIS A 11 3.86 3.78 -19.83
N LEU A 12 4.55 4.47 -18.91
CA LEU A 12 4.05 5.65 -18.24
C LEU A 12 5.22 6.51 -17.79
N GLU A 13 5.16 7.81 -18.07
CA GLU A 13 6.18 8.73 -17.63
C GLU A 13 5.91 9.19 -16.21
N LEU A 14 6.92 9.07 -15.37
CA LEU A 14 6.83 9.53 -13.97
C LEU A 14 7.21 11.01 -13.90
N THR A 15 6.20 11.87 -13.98
CA THR A 15 6.41 13.32 -13.88
C THR A 15 6.70 13.73 -12.43
N ASP A 16 7.26 14.90 -12.24
CA ASP A 16 7.54 15.42 -10.91
C ASP A 16 6.25 15.61 -10.10
N ALA A 17 5.18 16.05 -10.77
CA ALA A 17 3.88 16.20 -10.13
C ALA A 17 3.36 14.85 -9.64
N LEU A 18 3.52 13.81 -10.44
CA LEU A 18 3.08 12.46 -10.09
C LEU A 18 3.88 11.92 -8.89
N LYS A 19 5.20 12.12 -8.91
CA LYS A 19 6.06 11.71 -7.81
C LYS A 19 5.67 12.41 -6.51
N SER A 20 5.38 13.70 -6.59
CA SER A 20 4.95 14.49 -5.43
C SER A 20 3.64 13.97 -4.85
N VAL A 21 2.68 13.66 -5.69
CA VAL A 21 1.39 13.11 -5.24
C VAL A 21 1.57 11.78 -4.54
N VAL A 22 2.38 10.89 -5.12
CA VAL A 22 2.64 9.57 -4.52
C VAL A 22 3.34 9.72 -3.17
N HIS A 23 4.35 10.56 -3.09
CA HIS A 23 5.08 10.78 -1.83
C HIS A 23 4.17 11.38 -0.76
N GLU A 24 3.36 12.37 -1.12
CA GLU A 24 2.42 12.98 -0.19
C GLU A 24 1.42 11.97 0.37
N LYS A 25 0.84 11.16 -0.51
CA LYS A 25 -0.16 10.18 -0.09
C LYS A 25 0.45 9.04 0.73
N THR A 26 1.65 8.59 0.39
CA THR A 26 2.30 7.50 1.13
C THR A 26 2.85 7.95 2.48
N GLU A 27 3.14 9.23 2.67
CA GLU A 27 3.56 9.74 3.99
C GLU A 27 2.52 9.41 5.06
N ARG A 28 1.25 9.43 4.70
CA ARG A 28 0.17 9.09 5.63
C ARG A 28 0.30 7.68 6.18
N LEU A 29 0.79 6.75 5.35
CA LEU A 29 1.00 5.37 5.77
C LEU A 29 2.08 5.28 6.84
N PHE A 30 3.18 6.01 6.66
CA PHE A 30 4.31 6.02 7.59
C PHE A 30 3.95 6.67 8.93
N LYS A 31 2.97 7.55 8.95
CA LYS A 31 2.51 8.18 10.19
C LYS A 31 1.75 7.21 11.08
N HIS A 32 1.13 6.19 10.50
CA HIS A 32 0.28 5.26 11.24
C HIS A 32 1.03 4.01 11.71
N GLU A 33 2.22 3.75 11.17
CA GLU A 33 2.91 2.50 11.50
C GLU A 33 4.42 2.66 11.36
N ASP A 34 5.14 2.41 12.46
CA ASP A 34 6.60 2.48 12.51
C ASP A 34 7.26 1.22 11.94
N ALA A 35 6.52 0.13 11.81
CA ALA A 35 7.06 -1.14 11.35
C ALA A 35 7.17 -1.22 9.83
N ILE A 36 6.85 -0.16 9.09
CA ILE A 36 7.00 -0.13 7.64
C ILE A 36 8.48 -0.04 7.29
N ILE A 37 8.95 -1.03 6.54
CA ILE A 37 10.33 -1.04 6.05
C ILE A 37 10.41 -0.27 4.74
N ARG A 38 9.46 -0.50 3.83
CA ARG A 38 9.49 0.06 2.49
C ARG A 38 8.12 0.03 1.85
N VAL A 39 7.85 1.01 1.00
CA VAL A 39 6.65 1.01 0.15
C VAL A 39 7.12 1.03 -1.29
N ARG A 40 6.74 0.02 -2.06
CA ARG A 40 7.02 -0.04 -3.49
C ARG A 40 5.74 0.18 -4.25
N ILE A 41 5.73 1.15 -5.15
CA ILE A 41 4.57 1.46 -5.96
C ILE A 41 4.93 1.36 -7.42
N GLU A 42 4.16 0.56 -8.16
CA GLU A 42 4.32 0.35 -9.57
C GLU A 42 3.09 0.88 -10.29
N LEU A 43 3.31 1.79 -11.22
CA LEU A 43 2.25 2.39 -12.02
C LEU A 43 2.38 1.92 -13.45
N GLU A 44 1.26 1.57 -14.07
CA GLU A 44 1.24 1.07 -15.43
C GLU A 44 0.07 1.69 -16.20
N CYS A 45 0.33 2.06 -17.44
CA CYS A 45 -0.72 2.46 -18.37
C CYS A 45 -0.94 1.30 -19.33
N SER A 46 -2.14 0.73 -19.31
CA SER A 46 -2.50 -0.38 -20.17
C SER A 46 -3.62 0.05 -21.10
N SER A 47 -3.47 -0.20 -22.40
CA SER A 47 -4.54 0.07 -23.34
C SER A 47 -5.24 -1.24 -23.67
N ARG A 48 -6.56 -1.28 -23.43
CA ARG A 48 -7.36 -2.45 -23.75
C ARG A 48 -7.76 -2.41 -25.21
N SER A 49 -7.56 -3.52 -25.92
CA SER A 49 -7.89 -3.60 -27.33
C SER A 49 -9.39 -3.50 -27.61
N THR A 50 -10.23 -3.81 -26.65
CA THR A 50 -11.68 -3.76 -26.77
C THR A 50 -12.31 -2.46 -26.32
N SER A 51 -11.51 -1.58 -25.71
CA SER A 51 -11.95 -0.29 -25.18
C SER A 51 -11.02 0.78 -25.70
N HIS A 52 -11.57 1.92 -26.12
CA HIS A 52 -10.75 3.04 -26.58
C HIS A 52 -10.15 3.84 -25.42
N SER A 53 -10.44 3.47 -24.18
CA SER A 53 -9.90 4.14 -23.01
C SER A 53 -8.70 3.39 -22.45
N ASN A 54 -7.74 4.15 -21.93
CA ASN A 54 -6.60 3.59 -21.24
C ASN A 54 -7.00 3.19 -19.82
N GLU A 55 -6.37 2.13 -19.33
CA GLU A 55 -6.54 1.71 -17.96
C GLU A 55 -5.23 1.98 -17.22
N PHE A 56 -5.34 2.63 -16.08
CA PHE A 56 -4.18 2.91 -15.23
C PHE A 56 -4.20 1.98 -14.03
N VAL A 57 -3.16 1.16 -13.93
CA VAL A 57 -3.03 0.18 -12.85
C VAL A 57 -2.01 0.70 -11.86
N ALA A 58 -2.36 0.66 -10.58
CA ALA A 58 -1.46 1.01 -9.49
C ALA A 58 -1.32 -0.21 -8.58
N LYS A 59 -0.09 -0.71 -8.46
CA LYS A 59 0.24 -1.82 -7.57
C LYS A 59 1.09 -1.30 -6.42
N GLY A 60 0.79 -1.73 -5.23
CA GLY A 60 1.55 -1.33 -4.06
C GLY A 60 1.98 -2.53 -3.25
N HIS A 61 3.24 -2.52 -2.84
CA HIS A 61 3.81 -3.53 -1.96
C HIS A 61 4.28 -2.81 -0.70
N LEU A 62 3.55 -3.01 0.38
CA LEU A 62 3.87 -2.43 1.67
C LEU A 62 4.65 -3.47 2.46
N GLU A 63 5.97 -3.29 2.54
CA GLU A 63 6.84 -4.23 3.22
C GLU A 63 6.94 -3.88 4.69
N LEU A 64 6.44 -4.78 5.52
CA LEU A 64 6.47 -4.66 6.97
C LEU A 64 7.44 -5.69 7.54
N LYS A 65 7.83 -5.51 8.77
CA LYS A 65 8.65 -6.48 9.45
C LYS A 65 7.87 -7.80 9.58
N GLY A 66 8.31 -8.81 8.85
CA GLY A 66 7.71 -10.14 8.87
C GLY A 66 6.55 -10.37 7.93
N ALA A 67 6.14 -9.39 7.13
CA ALA A 67 5.04 -9.56 6.19
C ALA A 67 5.04 -8.48 5.11
N THR A 68 4.33 -8.76 4.02
CA THR A 68 4.14 -7.80 2.93
C THR A 68 2.66 -7.74 2.58
N ILE A 69 2.12 -6.54 2.48
CA ILE A 69 0.76 -6.32 2.01
C ILE A 69 0.86 -5.89 0.55
N THR A 70 0.21 -6.63 -0.33
CA THR A 70 0.19 -6.33 -1.76
C THR A 70 -1.23 -6.03 -2.21
N ILE A 71 -1.40 -4.87 -2.84
CA ILE A 71 -2.70 -4.39 -3.32
C ILE A 71 -2.52 -3.92 -4.76
N SER A 72 -3.53 -4.16 -5.58
CA SER A 72 -3.58 -3.66 -6.96
C SER A 72 -4.91 -2.97 -7.19
N THR A 73 -4.86 -1.80 -7.82
CA THR A 73 -6.06 -1.05 -8.21
C THR A 73 -5.96 -0.65 -9.67
N ALA A 74 -7.11 -0.42 -10.28
CA ALA A 74 -7.16 0.00 -11.68
C ALA A 74 -8.35 0.93 -11.88
N SER A 75 -8.17 1.94 -12.73
CA SER A 75 -9.24 2.85 -13.11
C SER A 75 -8.86 3.58 -14.39
N GLU A 76 -9.77 4.40 -14.89
CA GLU A 76 -9.52 5.22 -16.06
C GLU A 76 -8.69 6.47 -15.77
N ASP A 77 -8.52 6.79 -14.48
CA ASP A 77 -7.76 7.95 -14.02
C ASP A 77 -6.61 7.48 -13.13
N LEU A 78 -5.39 7.85 -13.52
CA LEU A 78 -4.19 7.45 -12.79
C LEU A 78 -4.20 7.93 -11.34
N TYR A 79 -4.58 9.20 -11.11
CA TYR A 79 -4.60 9.74 -9.76
C TYR A 79 -5.64 9.06 -8.88
N LYS A 80 -6.75 8.65 -9.48
CA LYS A 80 -7.77 7.88 -8.77
C LYS A 80 -7.24 6.50 -8.40
N SER A 81 -6.52 5.85 -9.31
CA SER A 81 -5.91 4.55 -9.03
C SER A 81 -4.92 4.64 -7.87
N ILE A 82 -4.11 5.70 -7.84
CA ILE A 82 -3.15 5.93 -6.75
C ILE A 82 -3.89 6.18 -5.44
N ASP A 83 -4.91 7.00 -5.45
CA ASP A 83 -5.70 7.32 -4.25
C ASP A 83 -6.37 6.06 -3.69
N ASP A 84 -7.00 5.28 -4.55
CA ASP A 84 -7.62 4.01 -4.16
C ASP A 84 -6.58 3.04 -3.59
N LEU A 85 -5.40 2.99 -4.21
CA LEU A 85 -4.31 2.12 -3.75
C LEU A 85 -3.89 2.49 -2.33
N VAL A 86 -3.61 3.76 -2.08
CA VAL A 86 -3.16 4.22 -0.77
C VAL A 86 -4.24 3.98 0.28
N ASN A 87 -5.50 4.23 -0.07
CA ASN A 87 -6.61 3.98 0.86
C ASN A 87 -6.71 2.51 1.23
N LYS A 88 -6.53 1.61 0.27
CA LYS A 88 -6.58 0.16 0.51
C LYS A 88 -5.38 -0.31 1.32
N LEU A 89 -4.20 0.25 1.04
CA LEU A 89 -3.00 -0.05 1.83
C LEU A 89 -3.18 0.41 3.27
N ASP A 90 -3.74 1.59 3.47
CA ASP A 90 -4.01 2.13 4.79
C ASP A 90 -4.98 1.23 5.58
N ARG A 91 -6.05 0.78 4.93
CA ARG A 91 -7.00 -0.16 5.55
C ARG A 91 -6.33 -1.47 5.93
N GLY A 92 -5.51 -2.02 5.03
CA GLY A 92 -4.79 -3.25 5.28
C GLY A 92 -3.82 -3.11 6.45
N LEU A 93 -3.16 -1.97 6.53
CA LEU A 93 -2.23 -1.65 7.60
C LEU A 93 -2.94 -1.55 8.95
N ARG A 94 -4.06 -0.85 9.00
CA ARG A 94 -4.87 -0.70 10.22
C ARG A 94 -5.44 -2.03 10.67
N ARG A 95 -5.94 -2.84 9.73
CA ARG A 95 -6.47 -4.16 10.01
C ARG A 95 -5.39 -5.05 10.62
N ARG A 96 -4.20 -5.05 10.02
CA ARG A 96 -3.07 -5.81 10.53
C ARG A 96 -2.66 -5.36 11.94
N SER A 97 -2.63 -4.06 12.17
CA SER A 97 -2.29 -3.51 13.49
C SER A 97 -3.28 -3.96 14.55
N ARG A 98 -4.57 -3.93 14.24
CA ARG A 98 -5.61 -4.42 15.16
C ARG A 98 -5.49 -5.90 15.43
N LEU A 99 -5.24 -6.70 14.40
CA LEU A 99 -5.07 -8.14 14.55
C LEU A 99 -3.87 -8.48 15.42
N ARG A 100 -2.78 -7.74 15.28
CA ARG A 100 -1.60 -7.93 16.12
C ARG A 100 -1.93 -7.65 17.59
N LYS A 101 -2.68 -6.60 17.88
CA LYS A 101 -3.09 -6.27 19.25
C LYS A 101 -4.01 -7.34 19.81
N VAL A 102 -4.95 -7.83 19.03
CA VAL A 102 -5.85 -8.90 19.45
C VAL A 102 -5.07 -10.18 19.72
N LYS A 103 -4.14 -10.55 18.84
CA LYS A 103 -3.31 -11.73 19.04
C LYS A 103 -2.48 -11.65 20.31
N ARG A 104 -1.91 -10.49 20.61
CA ARG A 104 -1.16 -10.31 21.85
C ARG A 104 -2.02 -10.56 23.08
N ARG A 105 -3.24 -10.03 23.09
CA ARG A 105 -4.18 -10.25 24.19
C ARG A 105 -4.58 -11.71 24.30
N GLN A 106 -4.87 -12.34 23.17
CA GLN A 106 -5.25 -13.76 23.15
C GLN A 106 -4.10 -14.66 23.55
N SER A 107 -2.88 -14.35 23.13
CA SER A 107 -1.70 -15.11 23.54
C SER A 107 -1.50 -15.06 25.05
N SER A 108 -1.62 -13.89 25.66
CA SER A 108 -1.50 -13.75 27.10
C SER A 108 -2.55 -14.57 27.84
N LEU A 109 -3.80 -14.49 27.38
CA LEU A 109 -4.91 -15.23 28.00
C LEU A 109 -4.73 -16.73 27.78
N THR A 110 -4.28 -17.14 26.61
CA THR A 110 -4.08 -18.55 26.28
C THR A 110 -2.93 -19.13 27.10
N ASP A 111 -1.84 -18.37 27.24
CA ASP A 111 -0.69 -18.80 28.04
C ASP A 111 -1.11 -19.00 29.50
N ASP A 112 -1.93 -18.12 30.02
CA ASP A 112 -2.47 -18.26 31.38
C ASP A 112 -3.29 -19.53 31.52
N ARG A 113 -4.09 -19.87 30.52
CA ARG A 113 -4.89 -21.10 30.52
C ARG A 113 -4.02 -22.35 30.51
N PHE A 114 -2.97 -22.34 29.69
CA PHE A 114 -2.07 -23.49 29.58
C PHE A 114 -1.10 -23.59 30.75
N ALA A 115 -0.80 -22.47 31.37
CA ALA A 115 0.04 -22.44 32.55
C ALA A 115 -0.70 -22.98 33.79
N ALA A 116 -1.99 -22.91 33.77
CA ALA A 116 -2.81 -23.47 34.80
C ALA A 116 -3.02 -24.97 34.58
#